data_bce84d8b41f3d786ce5c73b6894197e6
#
_entry.id   bce84d8b41f3d786ce5c73b6894197e6
#
_cell.length_a   1.000
_cell.length_b   1.000
_cell.length_c   1.000
_cell.angle_alpha   90.00
_cell.angle_beta   90.00
_cell.angle_gamma   90.00
#
_symmetry.space_group_name_H-M   'P 1'
#
loop_
_entity.id
_entity.type
_entity.pdbx_description
1 polymer ?
#
loop_
_entity_poly.entity_id
_entity_poly.type
_entity_poly.pdbx_seq_one_letter_code
_entity_poly.pdbx_strand_id
1 'polypeptide(L)'
;LELECIRVCDRCGRGGAELRGEDGANVVITLDPARARELSRADGSDEIRSLTELFLDQLAANGLEPGEVVLDVVDGRLRALLSFVREGESDVVSCTPEEGVSLMVRGDLKAYATDEALAHAASRAGRADHHHGGSGGPDTVH
;
A
#
# COMPACT_ATOMS: atom_id res chain seq x y z
N LEU A 1 -2.25 11.07 -1.58
CA LEU A 1 -1.73 10.22 -0.51
C LEU A 1 -0.21 10.28 -0.45
N GLU A 2 0.31 10.38 0.74
CA GLU A 2 1.75 10.29 1.00
C GLU A 2 2.02 9.10 1.92
N LEU A 3 3.13 8.41 1.67
CA LEU A 3 3.59 7.36 2.56
C LEU A 3 4.12 8.00 3.86
N GLU A 4 3.49 7.70 4.98
CA GLU A 4 3.92 8.20 6.28
C GLU A 4 4.97 7.29 6.91
N CYS A 5 4.70 5.99 6.95
CA CYS A 5 5.66 5.03 7.49
C CYS A 5 5.36 3.60 7.01
N ILE A 6 6.39 2.77 7.09
CA ILE A 6 6.29 1.32 6.95
C ILE A 6 6.64 0.69 8.29
N ARG A 7 5.77 -0.17 8.78
CA ARG A 7 5.94 -0.84 10.07
C ARG A 7 6.00 -2.35 9.91
N VAL A 8 6.80 -2.97 10.75
CA VAL A 8 6.84 -4.43 10.92
C VAL A 8 6.62 -4.72 12.39
N CYS A 9 5.63 -5.54 12.69
CA CYS A 9 5.39 -6.01 14.05
C CYS A 9 6.20 -7.28 14.30
N ASP A 10 7.21 -7.21 15.16
CA ASP A 10 8.06 -8.37 15.47
C ASP A 10 7.33 -9.46 16.27
N ARG A 11 6.26 -9.10 16.97
CA ARG A 11 5.47 -10.06 17.76
C ARG A 11 4.45 -10.83 16.92
N CYS A 12 3.76 -10.14 16.01
CA CYS A 12 2.70 -10.75 15.21
C CYS A 12 3.14 -11.10 13.77
N GLY A 13 4.35 -10.70 13.38
CA GLY A 13 4.89 -10.94 12.04
C GLY A 13 4.15 -10.22 10.92
N ARG A 14 3.40 -9.16 11.23
CA ARG A 14 2.65 -8.39 10.23
C ARG A 14 3.41 -7.14 9.81
N GLY A 15 3.36 -6.86 8.52
CA GLY A 15 3.85 -5.60 7.96
C GLY A 15 2.69 -4.71 7.53
N GLY A 16 2.92 -3.40 7.52
CA GLY A 16 1.94 -2.44 7.05
C GLY A 16 2.56 -1.14 6.57
N ALA A 17 1.95 -0.53 5.58
CA ALA A 17 2.25 0.83 5.13
C ALA A 17 1.10 1.75 5.52
N GLU A 18 1.42 2.86 6.16
CA GLU A 18 0.47 3.91 6.50
C GLU A 18 0.59 5.04 5.48
N LEU A 19 -0.51 5.33 4.81
CA LEU A 19 -0.63 6.39 3.82
C LEU A 19 -1.56 7.46 4.34
N ARG A 20 -1.17 8.72 4.21
CA ARG A 20 -1.94 9.87 4.65
C ARG A 20 -2.38 10.73 3.48
N GLY A 21 -3.66 11.10 3.47
CA GLY A 21 -4.22 12.10 2.57
C GLY A 21 -4.07 13.52 3.09
N GLU A 22 -4.19 14.51 2.20
CA GLU A 22 -4.12 15.94 2.54
C GLU A 22 -5.20 16.38 3.52
N ASP A 23 -6.35 15.73 3.47
CA ASP A 23 -7.50 15.94 4.36
C ASP A 23 -7.40 15.21 5.72
N GLY A 24 -6.26 14.57 5.99
CA GLY A 24 -6.03 13.77 7.18
C GLY A 24 -6.58 12.34 7.13
N ALA A 25 -7.13 11.92 5.98
CA ALA A 25 -7.52 10.52 5.78
C ALA A 25 -6.30 9.60 5.92
N ASN A 26 -6.51 8.46 6.56
CA ASN A 26 -5.47 7.46 6.78
C ASN A 26 -5.86 6.13 6.13
N VAL A 27 -4.96 5.58 5.34
CA VAL A 27 -5.11 4.28 4.70
C VAL A 27 -3.97 3.37 5.13
N VAL A 28 -4.30 2.22 5.70
CA VAL A 28 -3.31 1.21 6.08
C VAL A 28 -3.39 0.04 5.09
N ILE A 29 -2.27 -0.23 4.45
CA ILE A 29 -2.12 -1.35 3.52
C ILE A 29 -1.29 -2.43 4.20
N THR A 30 -1.85 -3.62 4.30
CA THR A 30 -1.13 -4.79 4.82
C THR A 30 -0.05 -5.21 3.84
N LEU A 31 1.16 -5.37 4.35
CA LEU A 31 2.31 -5.85 3.59
C LEU A 31 2.78 -7.21 4.13
N ASP A 32 3.32 -8.04 3.25
CA ASP A 32 4.14 -9.15 3.69
C ASP A 32 5.33 -8.63 4.51
N PRO A 33 5.69 -9.26 5.65
CA PRO A 33 6.78 -8.77 6.50
C PRO A 33 8.13 -8.65 5.78
N ALA A 34 8.44 -9.57 4.88
CA ALA A 34 9.68 -9.51 4.09
C ALA A 34 9.65 -8.31 3.14
N ARG A 35 8.52 -8.05 2.50
CA ARG A 35 8.32 -6.88 1.65
C ARG A 35 8.41 -5.58 2.44
N ALA A 36 7.79 -5.53 3.62
CA ALA A 36 7.86 -4.35 4.48
C ALA A 36 9.30 -4.03 4.90
N ARG A 37 10.09 -5.05 5.24
CA ARG A 37 11.52 -4.89 5.54
C ARG A 37 12.32 -4.42 4.32
N GLU A 38 12.04 -4.98 3.15
CA GLU A 38 12.67 -4.54 1.90
C GLU A 38 12.38 -3.07 1.60
N LEU A 39 11.12 -2.66 1.65
CA LEU A 39 10.71 -1.30 1.36
C LEU A 39 11.19 -0.27 2.39
N SER A 40 11.32 -0.67 3.66
CA SER A 40 11.85 0.21 4.71
C SER A 40 13.36 0.44 4.61
N ARG A 41 14.10 -0.39 3.87
CA ARG A 41 15.54 -0.24 3.59
C ARG A 41 15.82 0.54 2.31
N ALA A 42 14.92 1.36 1.84
CA ALA A 42 14.99 2.08 0.58
C ALA A 42 16.06 3.19 0.55
N ASP A 43 17.25 2.93 1.05
CA ASP A 43 18.38 3.87 1.08
C ASP A 43 19.26 3.84 -0.19
N GLY A 44 18.83 3.13 -1.23
CA GLY A 44 19.47 3.14 -2.55
C GLY A 44 20.88 2.54 -2.61
N SER A 45 21.33 1.88 -1.53
CA SER A 45 22.69 1.32 -1.45
C SER A 45 22.81 -0.09 -2.05
N ASP A 46 21.71 -0.73 -2.42
CA ASP A 46 21.72 -2.08 -2.95
C ASP A 46 21.89 -2.10 -4.46
N GLU A 47 22.95 -2.76 -4.94
CA GLU A 47 23.17 -3.08 -6.35
C GLU A 47 22.08 -4.03 -6.91
N ILE A 48 21.29 -4.64 -6.04
CA ILE A 48 20.21 -5.55 -6.39
C ILE A 48 18.94 -4.75 -6.65
N ARG A 49 18.48 -4.80 -7.89
CA ARG A 49 17.24 -4.16 -8.31
C ARG A 49 16.02 -4.99 -7.89
N SER A 50 15.03 -4.32 -7.33
CA SER A 50 13.74 -4.95 -7.02
C SER A 50 12.96 -5.30 -8.29
N LEU A 51 12.02 -6.23 -8.19
CA LEU A 51 11.15 -6.57 -9.33
C LEU A 51 10.34 -5.35 -9.81
N THR A 52 9.93 -4.48 -8.89
CA THR A 52 9.25 -3.22 -9.23
C THR A 52 10.13 -2.31 -10.09
N GLU A 53 11.40 -2.14 -9.73
CA GLU A 53 12.34 -1.33 -10.52
C GLU A 53 12.61 -1.94 -11.90
N LEU A 54 12.77 -3.27 -11.97
CA LEU A 54 12.91 -3.96 -13.25
C LEU A 54 11.67 -3.80 -14.13
N PHE A 55 10.48 -3.85 -13.55
CA PHE A 55 9.22 -3.61 -14.24
C PHE A 55 9.14 -2.19 -14.79
N LEU A 56 9.47 -1.18 -13.99
CA LEU A 56 9.49 0.22 -14.42
C LEU A 56 10.52 0.47 -15.53
N ASP A 57 11.69 -0.16 -15.46
CA ASP A 57 12.69 -0.11 -16.52
C ASP A 57 12.17 -0.71 -17.83
N GLN A 58 11.44 -1.81 -17.76
CA GLN A 58 10.83 -2.43 -18.93
C GLN A 58 9.72 -1.56 -19.52
N LEU A 59 8.92 -0.90 -18.72
CA LEU A 59 7.97 0.10 -19.22
C LEU A 59 8.66 1.20 -19.99
N ALA A 60 9.70 1.79 -19.41
CA ALA A 60 10.48 2.84 -20.05
C ALA A 60 11.14 2.38 -21.36
N ALA A 61 11.72 1.17 -21.38
CA ALA A 61 12.32 0.58 -22.57
C ALA A 61 11.32 0.36 -23.72
N ASN A 62 10.03 0.22 -23.41
CA ASN A 62 8.94 0.06 -24.38
C ASN A 62 8.19 1.37 -24.68
N GLY A 63 8.73 2.53 -24.26
CA GLY A 63 8.14 3.84 -24.50
C GLY A 63 6.88 4.11 -23.68
N LEU A 64 6.71 3.40 -22.58
CA LEU A 64 5.61 3.58 -21.62
C LEU A 64 6.10 4.42 -20.45
N GLU A 65 5.40 5.50 -20.15
CA GLU A 65 5.70 6.35 -18.99
C GLU A 65 4.72 6.02 -17.85
N PRO A 66 5.21 5.56 -16.68
CA PRO A 66 4.36 5.39 -15.52
C PRO A 66 3.85 6.75 -15.05
N GLY A 67 2.56 6.84 -14.75
CA GLY A 67 1.92 8.06 -14.27
C GLY A 67 1.78 8.05 -12.75
N GLU A 68 0.65 7.59 -12.29
CA GLU A 68 0.28 7.63 -10.87
C GLU A 68 -0.34 6.31 -10.42
N VAL A 69 -0.35 6.11 -9.11
CA VAL A 69 -1.01 4.98 -8.46
C VAL A 69 -2.30 5.48 -7.83
N VAL A 70 -3.42 4.86 -8.16
CA VAL A 70 -4.72 5.17 -7.56
C VAL A 70 -5.22 3.96 -6.79
N LEU A 71 -5.51 4.14 -5.51
CA LEU A 71 -6.22 3.15 -4.71
C LEU A 71 -7.71 3.29 -4.96
N ASP A 72 -8.34 2.19 -5.33
CA ASP A 72 -9.78 2.12 -5.61
C ASP A 72 -10.37 0.80 -5.13
N VAL A 73 -11.69 0.74 -5.03
CA VAL A 73 -12.41 -0.48 -4.70
C VAL A 73 -12.97 -1.07 -5.99
N VAL A 74 -12.52 -2.26 -6.33
CA VAL A 74 -12.99 -3.02 -7.49
C VAL A 74 -13.52 -4.36 -7.01
N ASP A 75 -14.76 -4.67 -7.33
CA ASP A 75 -15.46 -5.89 -6.88
C ASP A 75 -15.40 -6.09 -5.35
N GLY A 76 -15.60 -5.00 -4.59
CA GLY A 76 -15.58 -5.01 -3.14
C GLY A 76 -14.21 -5.18 -2.49
N ARG A 77 -13.14 -5.12 -3.26
CA ARG A 77 -11.76 -5.27 -2.79
C ARG A 77 -10.93 -4.04 -3.13
N LEU A 78 -10.10 -3.63 -2.19
CA LEU A 78 -9.12 -2.58 -2.44
C LEU A 78 -8.10 -3.07 -3.48
N ARG A 79 -7.85 -2.24 -4.49
CA ARG A 79 -6.88 -2.45 -5.57
C ARG A 79 -6.02 -1.21 -5.74
N ALA A 80 -4.85 -1.39 -6.28
CA ALA A 80 -4.05 -0.30 -6.81
C ALA A 80 -4.12 -0.31 -8.34
N LEU A 81 -4.33 0.85 -8.92
CA LEU A 81 -4.39 1.07 -10.36
C LEU A 81 -3.18 1.89 -10.75
N LEU A 82 -2.32 1.33 -11.58
CA LEU A 82 -1.18 2.05 -12.16
C LEU A 82 -1.59 2.60 -13.52
N SER A 83 -1.53 3.90 -13.68
CA SER A 83 -1.68 4.54 -14.98
C SER A 83 -0.34 4.62 -15.71
N PHE A 84 -0.37 4.52 -17.01
CA PHE A 84 0.79 4.77 -17.86
C PHE A 84 0.36 5.35 -19.21
N VAL A 85 1.28 6.07 -19.83
CA VAL A 85 1.03 6.78 -21.08
C VAL A 85 1.96 6.24 -22.17
N ARG A 86 1.38 5.99 -23.34
CA ARG A 86 2.10 5.62 -24.54
C ARG A 86 1.57 6.45 -25.71
N GLU A 87 2.44 7.24 -26.36
CA GLU A 87 2.10 8.03 -27.55
C GLU A 87 0.82 8.88 -27.38
N GLY A 88 0.62 9.45 -26.18
CA GLY A 88 -0.55 10.26 -25.85
C GLY A 88 -1.80 9.48 -25.44
N GLU A 89 -1.78 8.15 -25.55
CA GLU A 89 -2.83 7.28 -25.03
C GLU A 89 -2.49 6.83 -23.60
N SER A 90 -3.48 6.90 -22.70
CA SER A 90 -3.33 6.39 -21.34
C SER A 90 -4.01 5.03 -21.20
N ASP A 91 -3.37 4.16 -20.44
CA ASP A 91 -3.88 2.85 -20.07
C ASP A 91 -3.71 2.63 -18.57
N VAL A 92 -4.40 1.65 -18.03
CA VAL A 92 -4.44 1.36 -16.60
C VAL A 92 -4.29 -0.13 -16.37
N VAL A 93 -3.40 -0.49 -15.43
CA VAL A 93 -3.21 -1.87 -14.97
C VAL A 93 -3.60 -1.96 -13.50
N SER A 94 -4.40 -2.97 -13.16
CA SER A 94 -4.77 -3.26 -11.79
C SER A 94 -3.75 -4.20 -11.13
N CYS A 95 -3.34 -3.85 -9.93
CA CYS A 95 -2.46 -4.68 -9.10
C CYS A 95 -2.95 -4.71 -7.64
N THR A 96 -2.27 -5.48 -6.80
CA THR A 96 -2.58 -5.50 -5.37
C THR A 96 -2.19 -4.18 -4.71
N PRO A 97 -2.83 -3.80 -3.58
CA PRO A 97 -2.42 -2.61 -2.82
C PRO A 97 -0.95 -2.66 -2.39
N GLU A 98 -0.43 -3.83 -2.05
CA GLU A 98 0.98 -4.04 -1.70
C GLU A 98 1.92 -3.68 -2.86
N GLU A 99 1.60 -4.10 -4.08
CA GLU A 99 2.37 -3.71 -5.26
C GLU A 99 2.26 -2.21 -5.53
N GLY A 100 1.10 -1.62 -5.26
CA GLY A 100 0.91 -0.17 -5.31
C GLY A 100 1.88 0.58 -4.39
N VAL A 101 2.06 0.12 -3.15
CA VAL A 101 3.03 0.69 -2.21
C VAL A 101 4.46 0.54 -2.75
N SER A 102 4.81 -0.61 -3.30
CA SER A 102 6.12 -0.83 -3.92
C SER A 102 6.40 0.14 -5.07
N LEU A 103 5.41 0.39 -5.93
CA LEU A 103 5.49 1.37 -7.01
C LEU A 103 5.68 2.80 -6.51
N MET A 104 5.00 3.17 -5.41
CA MET A 104 5.19 4.48 -4.78
C MET A 104 6.61 4.66 -4.26
N VAL A 105 7.13 3.66 -3.53
CA VAL A 105 8.43 3.74 -2.86
C VAL A 105 9.59 3.62 -3.86
N ARG A 106 9.54 2.60 -4.71
CA ARG A 106 10.64 2.29 -5.66
C ARG A 106 10.58 3.10 -6.94
N GLY A 107 9.38 3.49 -7.36
CA GLY A 107 9.17 4.28 -8.57
C GLY A 107 9.04 5.77 -8.32
N ASP A 108 8.99 6.20 -7.06
CA ASP A 108 8.70 7.58 -6.67
C ASP A 108 7.43 8.13 -7.34
N LEU A 109 6.39 7.26 -7.42
CA LEU A 109 5.14 7.61 -8.05
C LEU A 109 4.18 8.23 -7.05
N LYS A 110 3.46 9.26 -7.49
CA LYS A 110 2.39 9.86 -6.71
C LYS A 110 1.24 8.88 -6.54
N ALA A 111 0.61 8.92 -5.38
CA ALA A 111 -0.54 8.10 -5.07
C ALA A 111 -1.75 8.92 -4.69
N TYR A 112 -2.90 8.40 -5.09
CA TYR A 112 -4.22 8.95 -4.79
C TYR A 112 -5.13 7.84 -4.29
N ALA A 113 -6.21 8.20 -3.66
CA ALA A 113 -7.28 7.27 -3.30
C ALA A 113 -8.63 7.86 -3.69
N THR A 114 -9.52 7.01 -4.17
CA THR A 114 -10.93 7.39 -4.37
C THR A 114 -11.63 7.50 -3.03
N ASP A 115 -12.74 8.24 -2.97
CA ASP A 115 -13.56 8.34 -1.76
C ASP A 115 -14.05 6.97 -1.30
N GLU A 116 -14.33 6.06 -2.22
CA GLU A 116 -14.73 4.69 -1.93
C GLU A 116 -13.59 3.89 -1.28
N ALA A 117 -12.35 4.06 -1.74
CA ALA A 117 -11.18 3.44 -1.12
C ALA A 117 -10.96 3.97 0.31
N LEU A 118 -11.12 5.26 0.53
CA LEU A 118 -11.01 5.87 1.85
C LEU A 118 -12.09 5.35 2.81
N ALA A 119 -13.34 5.27 2.34
CA ALA A 119 -14.45 4.71 3.13
C ALA A 119 -14.23 3.23 3.46
N HIS A 120 -13.72 2.45 2.52
CA HIS A 120 -13.38 1.04 2.72
C HIS A 120 -12.28 0.88 3.79
N ALA A 121 -11.24 1.69 3.74
CA ALA A 121 -10.16 1.68 4.73
C ALA A 121 -10.68 2.04 6.12
N ALA A 122 -11.50 3.08 6.24
CA ALA A 122 -12.10 3.51 7.50
C ALA A 122 -12.99 2.42 8.13
N SER A 123 -13.78 1.71 7.32
CA SER A 123 -14.65 0.61 7.80
C SER A 123 -13.85 -0.58 8.34
N ARG A 124 -12.68 -0.84 7.82
CA ARG A 124 -11.79 -1.91 8.30
C ARG A 124 -11.07 -1.52 9.58
N ALA A 125 -10.65 -0.28 9.72
CA ALA A 125 -10.03 0.24 10.95
C ALA A 125 -10.98 0.14 12.14
N GLY A 126 -12.24 0.53 11.98
CA GLY A 126 -13.26 0.43 13.02
C GLY A 126 -13.58 -1.01 13.46
N ARG A 127 -13.35 -2.02 12.61
CA ARG A 127 -13.51 -3.44 12.99
C ARG A 127 -12.33 -4.00 13.77
N ALA A 128 -11.12 -3.47 13.56
CA ALA A 128 -9.92 -3.90 14.26
C ALA A 128 -9.96 -3.45 15.74
N ASP A 129 -10.53 -2.29 16.05
CA ASP A 129 -10.63 -1.77 17.39
C ASP A 129 -11.65 -2.52 18.28
N HIS A 130 -12.63 -3.21 17.68
CA HIS A 130 -13.62 -3.98 18.42
C HIS A 130 -13.14 -5.37 18.87
N HIS A 131 -11.98 -5.84 18.46
CA HIS A 131 -11.45 -7.14 18.86
C HIS A 131 -10.51 -7.12 20.08
N HIS A 132 -10.22 -5.97 20.68
CA HIS A 132 -9.45 -5.88 21.91
C HIS A 132 -10.28 -5.65 23.19
N GLY A 133 -11.60 -5.78 23.10
CA GLY A 133 -12.50 -5.76 24.23
C GLY A 133 -12.86 -7.17 24.74
N GLY A 134 -11.87 -8.01 24.95
CA GLY A 134 -12.06 -9.33 25.57
C GLY A 134 -11.96 -9.21 27.08
N SER A 135 -13.10 -9.06 27.72
CA SER A 135 -13.38 -9.13 29.14
C SER A 135 -12.61 -10.25 29.85
N GLY A 136 -11.64 -9.90 30.65
CA GLY A 136 -11.27 -10.70 31.78
C GLY A 136 -12.32 -10.48 32.88
N GLY A 137 -13.32 -11.29 32.95
CA GLY A 137 -14.17 -11.35 34.15
C GLY A 137 -13.37 -11.95 35.30
N PRO A 138 -13.48 -11.41 36.52
CA PRO A 138 -12.85 -12.04 37.64
C PRO A 138 -13.56 -13.34 37.97
N ASP A 139 -12.87 -14.45 37.83
CA ASP A 139 -13.26 -15.67 38.45
C ASP A 139 -13.11 -15.51 39.97
N THR A 140 -14.19 -15.25 40.60
CA THR A 140 -14.30 -15.47 42.05
C THR A 140 -14.57 -16.94 42.24
N VAL A 141 -13.54 -17.70 42.54
CA VAL A 141 -13.68 -19.07 43.05
C VAL A 141 -13.76 -18.98 44.56
N HIS A 142 -14.84 -19.47 45.11
CA HIS A 142 -14.95 -19.81 46.54
C HIS A 142 -14.71 -21.29 46.74
#